data_beb841bd13af3f94b44814ac0ac782e4
#
_entry.id   beb841bd13af3f94b44814ac0ac782e4
#
_cell.length_a   1.000
_cell.length_b   1.000
_cell.length_c   1.000
_cell.angle_alpha   90.00
_cell.angle_beta   90.00
_cell.angle_gamma   90.00
#
_symmetry.space_group_name_H-M   'P 1'
#
loop_
_entity.id
_entity.type
_entity.pdbx_description
1 polymer ?
#
loop_
_entity_poly.entity_id
_entity_poly.type
_entity_poly.pdbx_seq_one_letter_code
_entity_poly.pdbx_strand_id
1 'polypeptide(L)'
;MKAKNLNASSVKTRNLIRDTFAELLYEKKNINKITVTELVQRTDINRSTFYSHYDDVRHVAEDIKAETLKAFFENKTISNVHDIEPFFDEIYAYIKKNDSFFRLIFISDEVTNFVRHLGNICKGRIYEAVNKDDSIRDKHLLELEVSAFSDG
;
A
#
# COMPACT_ATOMS: atom_id res chain seq x y z
N MET A 1 -25.95 -3.46 -21.67
CA MET A 1 -26.21 -3.61 -20.23
C MET A 1 -25.45 -4.78 -19.56
N LYS A 2 -25.01 -5.83 -20.27
CA LYS A 2 -24.30 -6.98 -19.66
C LYS A 2 -22.87 -6.71 -19.19
N ALA A 3 -22.09 -5.86 -19.85
CA ALA A 3 -20.70 -5.57 -19.49
C ALA A 3 -20.52 -4.87 -18.14
N LYS A 4 -21.44 -3.98 -17.77
CA LYS A 4 -21.39 -3.24 -16.49
C LYS A 4 -21.65 -4.14 -15.28
N ASN A 5 -22.47 -5.17 -15.43
CA ASN A 5 -22.77 -6.12 -14.35
C ASN A 5 -21.66 -7.16 -14.14
N LEU A 6 -20.98 -7.58 -15.21
CA LEU A 6 -19.83 -8.48 -15.13
C LEU A 6 -18.67 -7.81 -14.39
N ASN A 7 -18.40 -6.54 -14.66
CA ASN A 7 -17.35 -5.79 -13.98
C ASN A 7 -17.67 -5.58 -12.49
N ALA A 8 -18.92 -5.26 -12.13
CA ALA A 8 -19.34 -5.08 -10.73
C ALA A 8 -19.27 -6.39 -9.92
N SER A 9 -19.62 -7.53 -10.51
CA SER A 9 -19.49 -8.84 -9.87
C SER A 9 -18.02 -9.21 -9.64
N SER A 10 -17.17 -8.96 -10.62
CA SER A 10 -15.73 -9.20 -10.54
C SER A 10 -15.09 -8.37 -9.42
N VAL A 11 -15.45 -7.08 -9.31
CA VAL A 11 -14.98 -6.20 -8.23
C VAL A 11 -15.43 -6.69 -6.85
N LYS A 12 -16.68 -7.12 -6.71
CA LYS A 12 -17.19 -7.66 -5.45
C LYS A 12 -16.44 -8.93 -5.03
N THR A 13 -16.19 -9.83 -5.96
CA THR A 13 -15.44 -11.07 -5.69
C THR A 13 -14.00 -10.76 -5.28
N ARG A 14 -13.35 -9.83 -5.98
CA ARG A 14 -11.98 -9.39 -5.64
C ARG A 14 -11.92 -8.80 -4.24
N ASN A 15 -12.84 -7.92 -3.88
CA ASN A 15 -12.92 -7.33 -2.53
C ASN A 15 -13.15 -8.43 -1.48
N LEU A 16 -14.07 -9.36 -1.72
CA LEU A 16 -14.34 -10.47 -0.80
C LEU A 16 -13.09 -11.33 -0.54
N ILE A 17 -12.32 -11.66 -1.59
CA ILE A 17 -11.06 -12.40 -1.45
C ILE A 17 -10.06 -11.60 -0.60
N ARG A 18 -9.94 -10.30 -0.81
CA ARG A 18 -9.01 -9.41 -0.10
C ARG A 18 -9.37 -9.26 1.37
N ASP A 19 -10.65 -9.03 1.67
CA ASP A 19 -11.15 -8.89 3.04
C ASP A 19 -10.90 -10.19 3.82
N THR A 20 -11.25 -11.34 3.23
CA THR A 20 -11.00 -12.65 3.84
C THR A 20 -9.52 -12.95 3.99
N PHE A 21 -8.68 -12.56 3.03
CA PHE A 21 -7.24 -12.69 3.17
C PHE A 21 -6.71 -11.85 4.34
N ALA A 22 -7.18 -10.61 4.51
CA ALA A 22 -6.78 -9.74 5.62
C ALA A 22 -7.18 -10.35 6.99
N GLU A 23 -8.38 -10.94 7.09
CA GLU A 23 -8.82 -11.66 8.29
C GLU A 23 -7.92 -12.87 8.60
N LEU A 24 -7.66 -13.72 7.61
CA LEU A 24 -6.78 -14.88 7.74
C LEU A 24 -5.36 -14.49 8.14
N LEU A 25 -4.88 -13.42 7.57
CA LEU A 25 -3.56 -12.90 7.86
C LEU A 25 -3.48 -12.35 9.30
N TYR A 26 -4.53 -11.69 9.77
CA TYR A 26 -4.66 -11.26 11.17
C TYR A 26 -4.67 -12.44 12.15
N GLU A 27 -5.39 -13.51 11.82
CA GLU A 27 -5.46 -14.73 12.65
C GLU A 27 -4.13 -15.48 12.70
N LYS A 28 -3.50 -15.71 11.55
CA LYS A 28 -2.32 -16.58 11.41
C LYS A 28 -0.98 -15.87 11.59
N LYS A 29 -0.97 -14.54 11.40
CA LYS A 29 0.22 -13.67 11.48
C LYS A 29 1.40 -14.15 10.62
N ASN A 30 1.09 -14.91 9.58
CA ASN A 30 2.09 -15.48 8.67
C ASN A 30 1.43 -15.83 7.33
N ILE A 31 1.83 -15.15 6.26
CA ILE A 31 1.29 -15.36 4.91
C ILE A 31 1.51 -16.80 4.42
N ASN A 32 2.63 -17.43 4.78
CA ASN A 32 2.96 -18.78 4.34
C ASN A 32 2.02 -19.85 4.94
N LYS A 33 1.25 -19.50 5.97
CA LYS A 33 0.22 -20.37 6.58
C LYS A 33 -1.16 -20.21 5.91
N ILE A 34 -1.32 -19.25 5.01
CA ILE A 34 -2.59 -19.02 4.31
C ILE A 34 -2.56 -19.83 3.02
N THR A 35 -3.64 -20.55 2.73
CA THR A 35 -3.76 -21.36 1.51
C THR A 35 -4.93 -20.90 0.65
N VAL A 36 -4.82 -21.12 -0.67
CA VAL A 36 -5.94 -20.87 -1.60
C VAL A 36 -7.16 -21.69 -1.19
N THR A 37 -6.96 -22.93 -0.70
CA THR A 37 -8.06 -23.81 -0.25
C THR A 37 -8.87 -23.14 0.85
N GLU A 38 -8.21 -22.55 1.83
CA GLU A 38 -8.87 -21.89 2.95
C GLU A 38 -9.56 -20.59 2.53
N LEU A 39 -8.92 -19.80 1.65
CA LEU A 39 -9.54 -18.60 1.08
C LEU A 39 -10.84 -18.93 0.34
N VAL A 40 -10.84 -19.92 -0.55
CA VAL A 40 -12.03 -20.28 -1.32
C VAL A 40 -13.14 -20.88 -0.44
N GLN A 41 -12.77 -21.61 0.63
CA GLN A 41 -13.75 -22.12 1.59
C GLN A 41 -14.43 -21.00 2.39
N ARG A 42 -13.66 -20.01 2.87
CA ARG A 42 -14.23 -18.89 3.65
C ARG A 42 -15.03 -17.92 2.80
N THR A 43 -14.64 -17.72 1.54
CA THR A 43 -15.34 -16.85 0.61
C THR A 43 -16.52 -17.50 -0.10
N ASP A 44 -16.72 -18.80 0.10
CA ASP A 44 -17.73 -19.59 -0.62
C ASP A 44 -17.66 -19.44 -2.15
N ILE A 45 -16.44 -19.34 -2.67
CA ILE A 45 -16.17 -19.32 -4.12
C ILE A 45 -15.46 -20.61 -4.54
N ASN A 46 -15.52 -20.94 -5.82
CA ASN A 46 -14.76 -22.06 -6.34
C ASN A 46 -13.32 -21.65 -6.70
N ARG A 47 -12.42 -22.64 -6.83
CA ARG A 47 -11.01 -22.41 -7.16
C ARG A 47 -10.83 -21.70 -8.51
N SER A 48 -11.64 -22.01 -9.51
CA SER A 48 -11.55 -21.37 -10.82
C SER A 48 -11.88 -19.87 -10.74
N THR A 49 -12.84 -19.51 -9.89
CA THR A 49 -13.16 -18.10 -9.59
C THR A 49 -11.97 -17.41 -8.93
N PHE A 50 -11.31 -18.04 -7.94
CA PHE A 50 -10.10 -17.49 -7.35
C PHE A 50 -9.01 -17.25 -8.41
N TYR A 51 -8.69 -18.28 -9.19
CA TYR A 51 -7.64 -18.19 -10.22
C TYR A 51 -7.97 -17.28 -11.41
N SER A 52 -9.22 -16.86 -11.57
CA SER A 52 -9.58 -15.79 -12.52
C SER A 52 -9.18 -14.38 -12.03
N HIS A 53 -8.86 -14.22 -10.74
CA HIS A 53 -8.47 -12.96 -10.11
C HIS A 53 -7.01 -12.92 -9.67
N TYR A 54 -6.47 -14.03 -9.15
CA TYR A 54 -5.15 -14.10 -8.53
C TYR A 54 -4.46 -15.42 -8.86
N ASP A 55 -3.17 -15.36 -9.10
CA ASP A 55 -2.36 -16.57 -9.39
C ASP A 55 -2.11 -17.39 -8.12
N ASP A 56 -1.90 -16.71 -6.99
CA ASP A 56 -1.66 -17.31 -5.68
C ASP A 56 -2.02 -16.35 -4.53
N VAL A 57 -1.75 -16.79 -3.30
CA VAL A 57 -1.99 -16.01 -2.07
C VAL A 57 -1.08 -14.79 -1.99
N ARG A 58 0.15 -14.84 -2.51
CA ARG A 58 1.08 -13.72 -2.50
C ARG A 58 0.62 -12.62 -3.44
N HIS A 59 0.05 -12.97 -4.59
CA HIS A 59 -0.54 -12.01 -5.52
C HIS A 59 -1.69 -11.22 -4.86
N VAL A 60 -2.49 -11.86 -3.99
CA VAL A 60 -3.51 -11.14 -3.18
C VAL A 60 -2.87 -10.10 -2.28
N ALA A 61 -1.79 -10.46 -1.59
CA ALA A 61 -1.07 -9.54 -0.70
C ALA A 61 -0.45 -8.35 -1.47
N GLU A 62 0.15 -8.62 -2.62
CA GLU A 62 0.74 -7.58 -3.48
C GLU A 62 -0.33 -6.62 -4.00
N ASP A 63 -1.48 -7.12 -4.39
CA ASP A 63 -2.61 -6.33 -4.84
C ASP A 63 -3.14 -5.39 -3.74
N ILE A 64 -3.32 -5.91 -2.52
CA ILE A 64 -3.73 -5.09 -1.37
C ILE A 64 -2.69 -4.02 -1.07
N LYS A 65 -1.40 -4.38 -1.09
CA LYS A 65 -0.28 -3.47 -0.86
C LYS A 65 -0.26 -2.34 -1.91
N ALA A 66 -0.35 -2.69 -3.20
CA ALA A 66 -0.33 -1.73 -4.28
C ALA A 66 -1.51 -0.75 -4.21
N GLU A 67 -2.73 -1.25 -3.94
CA GLU A 67 -3.92 -0.41 -3.86
C GLU A 67 -3.91 0.47 -2.61
N THR A 68 -3.40 -0.04 -1.47
CA THR A 68 -3.24 0.75 -0.24
C THR A 68 -2.27 1.91 -0.46
N LEU A 69 -1.13 1.66 -1.09
CA LEU A 69 -0.16 2.70 -1.44
C LEU A 69 -0.76 3.70 -2.44
N LYS A 70 -1.41 3.19 -3.48
CA LYS A 70 -2.08 4.02 -4.47
C LYS A 70 -3.12 4.95 -3.83
N ALA A 71 -4.06 4.40 -3.05
CA ALA A 71 -5.09 5.17 -2.36
C ALA A 71 -4.50 6.22 -1.40
N PHE A 72 -3.35 5.90 -0.79
CA PHE A 72 -2.67 6.83 0.10
C PHE A 72 -2.03 8.00 -0.66
N PHE A 73 -1.37 7.73 -1.79
CA PHE A 73 -0.57 8.73 -2.50
C PHE A 73 -1.30 9.47 -3.63
N GLU A 74 -2.36 8.90 -4.21
CA GLU A 74 -3.08 9.54 -5.35
C GLU A 74 -3.70 10.89 -4.99
N ASN A 75 -4.07 11.12 -3.74
CA ASN A 75 -4.80 12.31 -3.30
C ASN A 75 -3.96 13.28 -2.46
N LYS A 76 -2.64 13.07 -2.35
CA LYS A 76 -1.79 13.86 -1.46
C LYS A 76 -0.65 14.50 -2.21
N THR A 77 -0.70 15.81 -2.31
CA THR A 77 0.32 16.62 -2.95
C THR A 77 1.03 17.44 -1.88
N ILE A 78 2.34 17.40 -1.83
CA ILE A 78 3.15 18.39 -1.11
C ILE A 78 3.36 19.53 -2.11
N SER A 79 2.70 20.66 -1.86
CA SER A 79 2.77 21.81 -2.79
C SER A 79 3.91 22.75 -2.44
N ASN A 80 4.31 22.78 -1.18
CA ASN A 80 5.41 23.59 -0.63
C ASN A 80 5.99 22.93 0.62
N VAL A 81 7.07 23.48 1.16
CA VAL A 81 7.76 22.91 2.34
C VAL A 81 6.91 22.91 3.61
N HIS A 82 5.94 23.81 3.74
CA HIS A 82 5.05 23.85 4.90
C HIS A 82 4.04 22.70 4.92
N ASP A 83 3.83 22.02 3.80
CA ASP A 83 2.96 20.85 3.70
C ASP A 83 3.68 19.55 4.14
N ILE A 84 4.99 19.58 4.39
CA ILE A 84 5.78 18.40 4.72
C ILE A 84 5.36 17.80 6.06
N GLU A 85 5.24 18.63 7.12
CA GLU A 85 4.82 18.16 8.44
C GLU A 85 3.38 17.62 8.42
N PRO A 86 2.36 18.33 7.91
CA PRO A 86 1.02 17.80 7.74
C PRO A 86 0.97 16.49 6.91
N PHE A 87 1.81 16.37 5.91
CA PHE A 87 1.90 15.16 5.09
C PHE A 87 2.36 13.94 5.92
N PHE A 88 3.35 14.08 6.79
CA PHE A 88 3.79 13.01 7.68
C PHE A 88 2.75 12.69 8.76
N ASP A 89 2.06 13.68 9.29
CA ASP A 89 0.96 13.48 10.24
C ASP A 89 -0.18 12.66 9.62
N GLU A 90 -0.49 12.92 8.36
CA GLU A 90 -1.48 12.14 7.62
C GLU A 90 -1.00 10.70 7.32
N ILE A 91 0.29 10.50 7.02
CA ILE A 91 0.90 9.16 6.92
C ILE A 91 0.71 8.40 8.23
N TYR A 92 1.08 9.03 9.33
CA TYR A 92 0.95 8.42 10.66
C TYR A 92 -0.51 8.06 10.98
N ALA A 93 -1.45 8.98 10.75
CA ALA A 93 -2.87 8.74 10.95
C ALA A 93 -3.41 7.59 10.09
N TYR A 94 -2.96 7.51 8.83
CA TYR A 94 -3.33 6.45 7.92
C TYR A 94 -2.80 5.08 8.37
N ILE A 95 -1.52 5.01 8.78
CA ILE A 95 -0.90 3.80 9.32
C ILE A 95 -1.66 3.35 10.58
N LYS A 96 -1.95 4.29 11.48
CA LYS A 96 -2.69 4.00 12.71
C LYS A 96 -4.11 3.50 12.45
N LYS A 97 -4.80 4.06 11.47
CA LYS A 97 -6.14 3.63 11.07
C LYS A 97 -6.15 2.23 10.46
N ASN A 98 -5.06 1.85 9.77
CA ASN A 98 -4.90 0.57 9.10
C ASN A 98 -3.89 -0.34 9.82
N ASP A 99 -3.79 -0.22 11.14
CA ASP A 99 -2.78 -0.87 12.01
C ASP A 99 -2.65 -2.38 11.75
N SER A 100 -3.77 -3.08 11.60
CA SER A 100 -3.78 -4.52 11.31
C SER A 100 -3.02 -4.87 10.03
N PHE A 101 -3.23 -4.10 8.96
CA PHE A 101 -2.54 -4.29 7.69
C PHE A 101 -1.04 -3.97 7.81
N PHE A 102 -0.69 -2.85 8.44
CA PHE A 102 0.72 -2.46 8.59
C PHE A 102 1.50 -3.40 9.50
N ARG A 103 0.90 -3.88 10.60
CA ARG A 103 1.52 -4.93 11.44
C ARG A 103 1.89 -6.16 10.64
N LEU A 104 1.09 -6.52 9.63
CA LEU A 104 1.34 -7.69 8.81
C LEU A 104 2.50 -7.48 7.83
N ILE A 105 2.61 -6.28 7.27
CA ILE A 105 3.77 -5.89 6.46
C ILE A 105 5.03 -5.93 7.32
N PHE A 106 4.98 -5.41 8.57
CA PHE A 106 6.12 -5.36 9.48
C PHE A 106 6.57 -6.73 10.01
N ILE A 107 5.71 -7.75 9.96
CA ILE A 107 6.06 -9.13 10.35
C ILE A 107 6.57 -9.95 9.17
N SER A 108 6.36 -9.48 7.93
CA SER A 108 6.77 -10.18 6.71
C SER A 108 8.22 -9.82 6.30
N ASP A 109 8.88 -10.73 5.59
CA ASP A 109 10.20 -10.48 4.97
C ASP A 109 10.16 -9.35 3.93
N GLU A 110 8.97 -8.89 3.58
CA GLU A 110 8.68 -7.81 2.64
C GLU A 110 8.79 -6.39 3.25
N VAL A 111 8.97 -6.28 4.57
CA VAL A 111 9.00 -4.97 5.26
C VAL A 111 10.04 -4.03 4.67
N THR A 112 11.22 -4.54 4.39
CA THR A 112 12.32 -3.73 3.84
C THR A 112 11.98 -3.15 2.47
N ASN A 113 11.36 -3.95 1.60
CA ASN A 113 10.92 -3.51 0.28
C ASN A 113 9.79 -2.49 0.37
N PHE A 114 8.86 -2.70 1.29
CA PHE A 114 7.76 -1.76 1.53
C PHE A 114 8.28 -0.41 2.05
N VAL A 115 9.13 -0.41 3.08
CA VAL A 115 9.72 0.82 3.67
C VAL A 115 10.55 1.58 2.64
N ARG A 116 11.36 0.87 1.85
CA ARG A 116 12.13 1.47 0.75
C ARG A 116 11.23 2.10 -0.30
N HIS A 117 10.15 1.44 -0.70
CA HIS A 117 9.22 1.98 -1.68
C HIS A 117 8.49 3.22 -1.13
N LEU A 118 8.03 3.18 0.11
CA LEU A 118 7.45 4.32 0.81
C LEU A 118 8.43 5.50 0.89
N GLY A 119 9.67 5.23 1.29
CA GLY A 119 10.74 6.23 1.36
C GLY A 119 11.00 6.91 0.01
N ASN A 120 11.05 6.14 -1.07
CA ASN A 120 11.25 6.69 -2.42
C ASN A 120 10.09 7.61 -2.85
N ILE A 121 8.85 7.27 -2.51
CA ILE A 121 7.70 8.12 -2.81
C ILE A 121 7.75 9.41 -1.99
N CYS A 122 8.03 9.32 -0.69
CA CYS A 122 8.18 10.49 0.17
C CYS A 122 9.30 11.40 -0.31
N LYS A 123 10.46 10.83 -0.64
CA LYS A 123 11.59 11.54 -1.22
C LYS A 123 11.20 12.30 -2.50
N GLY A 124 10.54 11.65 -3.44
CA GLY A 124 10.08 12.28 -4.68
C GLY A 124 9.15 13.46 -4.42
N ARG A 125 8.21 13.33 -3.48
CA ARG A 125 7.28 14.42 -3.12
C ARG A 125 7.97 15.60 -2.45
N ILE A 126 8.93 15.33 -1.55
CA ILE A 126 9.73 16.38 -0.91
C ILE A 126 10.56 17.13 -1.95
N TYR A 127 11.23 16.42 -2.88
CA TYR A 127 11.97 17.05 -3.98
C TYR A 127 11.09 17.95 -4.85
N GLU A 128 9.89 17.49 -5.20
CA GLU A 128 8.95 18.30 -5.97
C GLU A 128 8.55 19.59 -5.22
N ALA A 129 8.31 19.50 -3.91
CA ALA A 129 7.94 20.65 -3.07
C ALA A 129 9.10 21.65 -2.97
N VAL A 130 10.31 21.17 -2.66
CA VAL A 130 11.53 21.99 -2.56
C VAL A 130 11.85 22.71 -3.86
N ASN A 131 11.73 22.02 -4.99
CA ASN A 131 12.01 22.62 -6.30
C ASN A 131 11.02 23.70 -6.70
N LYS A 132 9.78 23.61 -6.23
CA LYS A 132 8.73 24.62 -6.48
C LYS A 132 8.80 25.81 -5.53
N ASP A 133 9.50 25.70 -4.41
CA ASP A 133 9.57 26.75 -3.39
C ASP A 133 10.79 27.67 -3.66
N ASP A 134 10.49 28.88 -4.14
CA ASP A 134 11.51 29.89 -4.44
C ASP A 134 12.10 30.58 -3.19
N SER A 135 11.51 30.35 -2.01
CA SER A 135 12.03 30.87 -0.73
C SER A 135 13.28 30.13 -0.25
N ILE A 136 13.52 28.92 -0.74
CA ILE A 136 14.67 28.09 -0.38
C ILE A 136 15.89 28.52 -1.17
N ARG A 137 16.84 29.16 -0.47
CA ARG A 137 18.07 29.68 -1.09
C ARG A 137 19.09 28.61 -1.48
N ASP A 138 19.16 27.52 -0.72
CA ASP A 138 20.12 26.43 -0.97
C ASP A 138 19.39 25.09 -1.17
N LYS A 139 18.76 24.97 -2.33
CA LYS A 139 18.06 23.77 -2.74
C LYS A 139 18.98 22.55 -2.81
N HIS A 140 20.24 22.74 -3.16
CA HIS A 140 21.22 21.67 -3.31
C HIS A 140 21.63 21.07 -1.95
N LEU A 141 21.78 21.87 -0.91
CA LEU A 141 22.07 21.38 0.45
C LEU A 141 20.91 20.54 0.98
N LEU A 142 19.68 20.99 0.79
CA LEU A 142 18.48 20.28 1.22
C LEU A 142 18.30 18.96 0.44
N GLU A 143 18.65 18.94 -0.84
CA GLU A 143 18.67 17.73 -1.66
C GLU A 143 19.65 16.68 -1.12
N LEU A 144 20.84 17.10 -0.71
CA LEU A 144 21.84 16.22 -0.11
C LEU A 144 21.38 15.67 1.24
N GLU A 145 20.76 16.48 2.09
CA GLU A 145 20.21 16.04 3.37
C GLU A 145 19.07 15.02 3.21
N VAL A 146 18.13 15.28 2.31
CA VAL A 146 17.03 14.35 2.00
C VAL A 146 17.55 13.04 1.40
N SER A 147 18.62 13.11 0.58
CA SER A 147 19.27 11.92 0.01
C SER A 147 19.95 11.10 1.08
N ALA A 148 20.73 11.72 1.95
CA ALA A 148 21.45 11.04 3.03
C ALA A 148 20.49 10.35 4.02
N PHE A 149 19.33 10.94 4.27
CA PHE A 149 18.29 10.34 5.14
C PHE A 149 17.62 9.09 4.54
N SER A 150 17.64 8.97 3.21
CA SER A 150 16.99 7.84 2.49
C SER A 150 17.93 6.65 2.28
N ASP A 151 19.23 6.87 2.32
CA ASP A 151 20.26 5.87 2.00
C ASP A 151 20.85 5.20 3.26
N GLY A 152 20.43 5.63 4.47
CA GLY A 152 20.78 5.07 5.77
C GLY A 152 19.74 4.15 6.31
#